data_2d01444afb6b238f3c77c02c8a95f763
#
_entry.id   2d01444afb6b238f3c77c02c8a95f763
#
_cell.length_a   1.000
_cell.length_b   1.000
_cell.length_c   1.000
_cell.angle_alpha   90.00
_cell.angle_beta   90.00
_cell.angle_gamma   90.00
#
_symmetry.space_group_name_H-M   'P 1'
#
loop_
_entity.id
_entity.type
_entity.pdbx_description
1 polymer ?
#
loop_
_entity_poly.entity_id
_entity_poly.type
_entity_poly.pdbx_seq_one_letter_code
_entity_poly.pdbx_strand_id
1 'polypeptide(L)'
;MKRKDTTKYPSAEAEETVDLLSPEEYEGEEQGVPAFDEEFKSRRRGPDLRLPLGLLVTLLLIAGVGYFLWQYMQTGAATGGSLILNEICTANHQSLVSETLGTPDWVELYNGSGKALDLKGYGLTDNPKQSYKYTLPDVTLEPGGYLLVYFTGGSEAADADPLCTGFGLSRYGENLLLVDANYNLLDSVEVPSLEADVSYARGADGNWGYAVIPTPGEANGETIAAWK
;
A
#
# COMPACT_ATOMS: atom_id res chain seq x y z
N MET A 1 30.29 34.53 -33.42
CA MET A 1 30.23 35.73 -32.61
C MET A 1 30.34 35.31 -31.14
N LYS A 2 31.45 35.73 -30.49
CA LYS A 2 31.89 35.33 -29.15
C LYS A 2 31.03 35.98 -28.06
N ARG A 3 30.76 35.29 -26.99
CA ARG A 3 30.97 35.81 -25.63
C ARG A 3 31.08 34.69 -24.59
N LYS A 4 32.26 34.63 -24.00
CA LYS A 4 32.59 33.98 -22.75
C LYS A 4 32.11 34.90 -21.63
N ASP A 5 31.59 34.34 -20.53
CA ASP A 5 31.64 35.05 -19.27
C ASP A 5 32.11 34.06 -18.19
N THR A 6 33.26 34.39 -17.66
CA THR A 6 33.95 33.71 -16.58
C THR A 6 33.74 34.52 -15.32
N THR A 7 33.01 34.00 -14.35
CA THR A 7 32.97 34.59 -13.00
C THR A 7 34.03 33.93 -12.12
N LYS A 8 34.95 34.75 -11.71
CA LYS A 8 36.16 34.51 -10.93
C LYS A 8 35.83 34.53 -9.43
N TYR A 9 36.18 33.45 -8.71
CA TYR A 9 36.16 33.43 -7.25
C TYR A 9 37.38 34.20 -6.71
N PRO A 10 37.23 34.97 -5.62
CA PRO A 10 38.38 35.55 -4.93
C PRO A 10 38.99 34.55 -3.94
N SER A 11 40.31 34.48 -3.97
CA SER A 11 41.16 33.73 -3.07
C SER A 11 41.20 34.34 -1.66
N ALA A 12 41.15 33.44 -0.67
CA ALA A 12 41.39 33.77 0.74
C ALA A 12 42.91 33.89 0.99
N GLU A 13 43.34 34.99 1.54
CA GLU A 13 44.60 35.14 2.27
C GLU A 13 44.35 36.10 3.42
N ALA A 14 44.42 35.60 4.64
CA ALA A 14 44.88 36.28 5.82
C ALA A 14 45.12 35.23 6.93
N GLU A 15 46.37 34.77 7.02
CA GLU A 15 46.88 34.07 8.20
C GLU A 15 47.10 35.13 9.32
N GLU A 16 46.28 35.05 10.35
CA GLU A 16 46.50 35.76 11.60
C GLU A 16 47.32 34.84 12.51
N THR A 17 48.62 35.15 12.61
CA THR A 17 49.56 34.49 13.51
C THR A 17 49.24 34.85 14.96
N VAL A 18 48.74 33.91 15.73
CA VAL A 18 48.60 34.05 17.18
C VAL A 18 49.98 33.80 17.81
N ASP A 19 50.52 34.82 18.40
CA ASP A 19 51.78 34.80 19.13
C ASP A 19 51.63 33.98 20.42
N LEU A 20 52.28 32.80 20.47
CA LEU A 20 52.32 31.93 21.63
C LEU A 20 53.31 32.51 22.63
N LEU A 21 52.78 33.14 23.67
CA LEU A 21 53.56 33.56 24.85
C LEU A 21 54.28 32.37 25.50
N SER A 22 55.56 32.57 25.78
CA SER A 22 56.48 31.59 26.39
C SER A 22 56.02 31.16 27.81
N PRO A 23 56.33 29.93 28.25
CA PRO A 23 55.84 29.42 29.53
C PRO A 23 56.67 29.75 30.76
N GLU A 24 57.25 30.96 30.82
CA GLU A 24 58.02 31.41 31.97
C GLU A 24 57.41 32.73 32.49
N GLU A 25 56.42 32.60 33.35
CA GLU A 25 56.04 33.55 34.41
C GLU A 25 54.64 33.23 34.96
N TYR A 26 54.52 32.11 35.71
CA TYR A 26 53.43 31.95 36.64
C TYR A 26 53.89 31.27 37.92
N GLU A 27 54.57 32.09 38.75
CA GLU A 27 54.69 31.85 40.19
C GLU A 27 53.38 32.34 40.83
N GLY A 28 52.39 31.54 40.94
CA GLY A 28 51.11 31.77 41.63
C GLY A 28 50.93 30.71 42.72
N GLU A 29 50.85 31.18 43.94
CA GLU A 29 50.69 30.44 45.20
C GLU A 29 49.83 29.17 45.10
N GLU A 30 50.36 28.05 45.59
CA GLU A 30 49.59 26.80 45.90
C GLU A 30 48.56 27.12 46.99
N GLN A 31 47.39 27.56 46.60
CA GLN A 31 46.20 27.41 47.47
C GLN A 31 45.63 26.00 47.25
N GLY A 32 45.75 25.21 48.34
CA GLY A 32 45.31 23.81 48.36
C GLY A 32 43.92 23.63 47.79
N VAL A 33 43.82 22.78 46.74
CA VAL A 33 42.57 22.34 46.19
C VAL A 33 41.85 21.56 47.27
N PRO A 34 40.65 21.94 47.71
CA PRO A 34 39.90 21.15 48.69
C PRO A 34 39.64 19.76 48.12
N ALA A 35 39.93 18.72 48.94
CA ALA A 35 39.70 17.35 48.61
C ALA A 35 38.26 17.19 48.13
N PHE A 36 38.09 16.67 46.91
CA PHE A 36 36.79 16.44 46.32
C PHE A 36 36.14 15.30 47.11
N ASP A 37 35.13 15.66 47.94
CA ASP A 37 34.42 14.74 48.79
C ASP A 37 33.89 13.56 47.99
N GLU A 38 34.20 12.32 48.42
CA GLU A 38 33.70 11.07 47.85
C GLU A 38 32.18 10.98 47.92
N GLU A 39 31.51 11.81 48.69
CA GLU A 39 30.06 11.90 48.82
C GLU A 39 29.35 12.37 47.54
N PHE A 40 30.06 13.02 46.62
CA PHE A 40 29.46 13.48 45.35
C PHE A 40 29.37 12.37 44.28
N LYS A 41 30.05 11.23 44.45
CA LYS A 41 29.99 10.10 43.53
C LYS A 41 28.76 9.22 43.70
N SER A 42 28.04 9.33 44.82
CA SER A 42 26.91 8.46 45.15
C SER A 42 25.54 8.94 44.59
N ARG A 43 25.46 10.21 44.11
CA ARG A 43 24.19 10.82 43.67
C ARG A 43 23.89 10.79 42.19
N ARG A 44 24.70 10.14 41.35
CA ARG A 44 24.40 9.96 39.93
C ARG A 44 24.01 8.53 39.56
N ARG A 45 23.26 7.85 40.40
CA ARG A 45 22.43 6.75 39.92
C ARG A 45 21.12 7.38 39.41
N GLY A 46 21.07 7.59 38.09
CA GLY A 46 19.78 7.85 37.44
C GLY A 46 18.77 6.74 37.81
N PRO A 47 17.48 6.99 37.77
CA PRO A 47 16.49 5.99 38.09
C PRO A 47 16.78 4.71 37.30
N ASP A 48 16.95 3.58 37.99
CA ASP A 48 17.07 2.26 37.36
C ASP A 48 15.76 2.01 36.59
N LEU A 49 15.76 2.37 35.30
CA LEU A 49 14.65 2.14 34.38
C LEU A 49 14.56 0.66 33.98
N ARG A 50 14.72 -0.23 34.97
CA ARG A 50 14.43 -1.65 34.77
C ARG A 50 12.92 -1.80 34.84
N LEU A 51 12.26 -1.62 33.68
CA LEU A 51 10.86 -1.96 33.56
C LEU A 51 10.68 -3.43 34.01
N PRO A 52 9.79 -3.70 34.97
CA PRO A 52 9.53 -5.06 35.39
C PRO A 52 9.09 -5.87 34.17
N LEU A 53 9.62 -7.09 34.03
CA LEU A 53 9.38 -7.97 32.88
C LEU A 53 7.89 -8.07 32.51
N GLY A 54 7.02 -8.08 33.53
CA GLY A 54 5.56 -8.06 33.34
C GLY A 54 5.06 -6.81 32.60
N LEU A 55 5.60 -5.63 32.90
CA LEU A 55 5.22 -4.40 32.21
C LEU A 55 5.67 -4.41 30.74
N LEU A 56 6.85 -4.93 30.47
CA LEU A 56 7.38 -5.06 29.11
C LEU A 56 6.52 -6.02 28.26
N VAL A 57 6.13 -7.16 28.82
CA VAL A 57 5.22 -8.12 28.18
C VAL A 57 3.85 -7.49 27.92
N THR A 58 3.31 -6.73 28.88
CA THR A 58 2.03 -6.04 28.71
C THR A 58 2.09 -5.00 27.58
N LEU A 59 3.17 -4.21 27.51
CA LEU A 59 3.38 -3.23 26.43
C LEU A 59 3.48 -3.89 25.06
N LEU A 60 4.18 -5.04 24.96
CA LEU A 60 4.28 -5.80 23.71
C LEU A 60 2.93 -6.37 23.29
N LEU A 61 2.11 -6.84 24.23
CA LEU A 61 0.75 -7.33 23.94
C LEU A 61 -0.14 -6.17 23.45
N ILE A 62 -0.09 -5.02 24.11
CA ILE A 62 -0.86 -3.83 23.69
C ILE A 62 -0.40 -3.36 22.31
N ALA A 63 0.91 -3.33 22.05
CA ALA A 63 1.45 -2.98 20.72
C ALA A 63 1.04 -4.00 19.66
N GLY A 64 1.05 -5.29 19.98
CA GLY A 64 0.61 -6.37 19.08
C GLY A 64 -0.88 -6.28 18.75
N VAL A 65 -1.72 -6.06 19.76
CA VAL A 65 -3.16 -5.83 19.56
C VAL A 65 -3.41 -4.53 18.79
N GLY A 66 -2.70 -3.45 19.12
CA GLY A 66 -2.80 -2.18 18.40
C GLY A 66 -2.38 -2.31 16.93
N TYR A 67 -1.29 -3.03 16.65
CA TYR A 67 -0.85 -3.33 15.28
C TYR A 67 -1.88 -4.21 14.55
N PHE A 68 -2.41 -5.24 15.20
CA PHE A 68 -3.44 -6.10 14.62
C PHE A 68 -4.73 -5.32 14.31
N LEU A 69 -5.19 -4.46 15.24
CA LEU A 69 -6.34 -3.59 15.03
C LEU A 69 -6.07 -2.56 13.92
N TRP A 70 -4.87 -1.99 13.86
CA TRP A 70 -4.48 -1.07 12.81
C TRP A 70 -4.48 -1.76 11.45
N GLN A 71 -3.91 -2.96 11.33
CA GLN A 71 -3.95 -3.77 10.12
C GLN A 71 -5.38 -4.16 9.74
N TYR A 72 -6.22 -4.53 10.72
CA TYR A 72 -7.64 -4.84 10.51
C TYR A 72 -8.44 -3.61 10.02
N MET A 73 -8.11 -2.42 10.49
CA MET A 73 -8.72 -1.16 10.01
C MET A 73 -8.19 -0.73 8.63
N GLN A 74 -6.98 -1.11 8.27
CA GLN A 74 -6.40 -0.87 6.93
C GLN A 74 -6.99 -1.82 5.88
N THR A 75 -7.34 -3.05 6.25
CA THR A 75 -8.14 -3.93 5.40
C THR A 75 -9.58 -3.42 5.44
N GLY A 76 -9.85 -2.34 4.70
CA GLY A 76 -11.12 -1.63 4.70
C GLY A 76 -12.28 -2.61 4.86
N ALA A 77 -12.97 -2.52 5.99
CA ALA A 77 -14.11 -3.36 6.28
C ALA A 77 -15.17 -3.09 5.20
N ALA A 78 -15.12 -3.86 4.14
CA ALA A 78 -16.23 -3.96 3.23
C ALA A 78 -17.44 -4.36 4.07
N THR A 79 -18.34 -3.41 4.22
CA THR A 79 -19.55 -3.56 5.02
C THR A 79 -20.34 -4.74 4.49
N GLY A 80 -20.26 -5.89 5.19
CA GLY A 80 -21.18 -7.01 5.04
C GLY A 80 -20.78 -8.14 4.12
N GLY A 81 -19.82 -8.94 4.53
CA GLY A 81 -19.95 -10.39 4.55
C GLY A 81 -20.12 -11.17 3.26
N SER A 82 -19.59 -10.76 2.10
CA SER A 82 -19.63 -11.60 0.91
C SER A 82 -18.45 -11.33 -0.02
N LEU A 83 -18.39 -12.05 -1.12
CA LEU A 83 -17.52 -11.75 -2.24
C LEU A 83 -17.99 -10.46 -2.90
N ILE A 84 -17.08 -9.55 -3.19
CA ILE A 84 -17.36 -8.26 -3.83
C ILE A 84 -16.40 -7.96 -4.98
N LEU A 85 -16.80 -7.09 -5.88
CA LEU A 85 -15.93 -6.40 -6.82
C LEU A 85 -15.11 -5.37 -6.04
N ASN A 86 -13.77 -5.41 -6.16
CA ASN A 86 -12.88 -4.57 -5.36
C ASN A 86 -12.18 -3.49 -6.19
N GLU A 87 -11.58 -3.86 -7.32
CA GLU A 87 -10.86 -2.97 -8.20
C GLU A 87 -10.98 -3.42 -9.66
N ILE A 88 -11.01 -2.48 -10.60
CA ILE A 88 -11.24 -2.77 -12.03
C ILE A 88 -10.34 -1.84 -12.86
N CYS A 89 -9.57 -2.44 -13.78
CA CYS A 89 -8.75 -1.71 -14.74
C CYS A 89 -9.11 -2.14 -16.16
N THR A 90 -9.72 -1.23 -16.93
CA THR A 90 -10.21 -1.48 -18.29
C THR A 90 -9.29 -0.92 -19.38
N ALA A 91 -8.13 -0.44 -19.01
CA ALA A 91 -7.12 0.09 -19.92
C ALA A 91 -5.71 -0.17 -19.37
N ASN A 92 -5.42 -1.44 -19.07
CA ASN A 92 -4.13 -1.84 -18.53
C ASN A 92 -3.04 -1.85 -19.61
N HIS A 93 -1.98 -1.06 -19.37
CA HIS A 93 -0.79 -1.05 -20.24
C HIS A 93 0.46 -1.55 -19.50
N GLN A 94 0.56 -1.30 -18.18
CA GLN A 94 1.73 -1.65 -17.38
C GLN A 94 1.42 -1.87 -15.89
N SER A 95 0.22 -1.55 -15.42
CA SER A 95 -0.13 -1.69 -13.99
C SER A 95 -0.13 -3.16 -13.54
N LEU A 96 -0.43 -4.06 -14.46
CA LEU A 96 -0.35 -5.51 -14.27
C LEU A 96 0.22 -6.16 -15.53
N VAL A 97 1.29 -6.95 -15.37
CA VAL A 97 1.91 -7.72 -16.47
C VAL A 97 1.83 -9.20 -16.14
N SER A 98 1.17 -9.96 -17.01
CA SER A 98 1.13 -11.42 -16.96
C SER A 98 2.16 -12.00 -17.94
N GLU A 99 2.90 -13.02 -17.52
CA GLU A 99 3.85 -13.71 -18.40
C GLU A 99 3.19 -14.37 -19.62
N THR A 100 1.94 -14.81 -19.46
CA THR A 100 1.20 -15.54 -20.50
C THR A 100 0.25 -14.66 -21.29
N LEU A 101 -0.35 -13.64 -20.66
CA LEU A 101 -1.41 -12.80 -21.23
C LEU A 101 -0.93 -11.38 -21.61
N GLY A 102 0.32 -11.04 -21.32
CA GLY A 102 0.84 -9.69 -21.55
C GLY A 102 0.27 -8.67 -20.54
N THR A 103 -0.43 -7.65 -21.04
CA THR A 103 -1.07 -6.61 -20.20
C THR A 103 -2.60 -6.68 -20.33
N PRO A 104 -3.24 -7.74 -19.80
CA PRO A 104 -4.69 -7.89 -19.88
C PRO A 104 -5.39 -6.84 -19.03
N ASP A 105 -6.58 -6.41 -19.41
CA ASP A 105 -7.48 -5.75 -18.48
C ASP A 105 -7.86 -6.72 -17.37
N TRP A 106 -8.27 -6.21 -16.21
CA TRP A 106 -8.51 -7.08 -15.06
C TRP A 106 -9.59 -6.55 -14.13
N VAL A 107 -10.19 -7.49 -13.42
CA VAL A 107 -11.12 -7.24 -12.32
C VAL A 107 -10.62 -7.99 -11.12
N GLU A 108 -10.61 -7.35 -9.98
CA GLU A 108 -10.27 -7.94 -8.71
C GLU A 108 -11.52 -8.20 -7.88
N LEU A 109 -11.62 -9.43 -7.37
CA LEU A 109 -12.61 -9.84 -6.39
C LEU A 109 -11.97 -9.88 -5.01
N TYR A 110 -12.70 -9.46 -3.98
CA TYR A 110 -12.26 -9.51 -2.60
C TYR A 110 -13.22 -10.33 -1.74
N ASN A 111 -12.69 -11.25 -0.94
CA ASN A 111 -13.44 -11.99 0.06
C ASN A 111 -13.49 -11.24 1.39
N GLY A 112 -14.49 -10.40 1.57
CA GLY A 112 -14.74 -9.69 2.83
C GLY A 112 -15.45 -10.55 3.90
N SER A 113 -15.74 -11.83 3.61
CA SER A 113 -16.35 -12.73 4.58
C SER A 113 -15.32 -13.30 5.56
N GLY A 114 -15.74 -13.67 6.75
CA GLY A 114 -14.84 -14.29 7.74
C GLY A 114 -14.51 -15.76 7.48
N LYS A 115 -14.75 -16.30 6.27
CA LYS A 115 -14.57 -17.71 5.90
C LYS A 115 -14.05 -17.85 4.48
N ALA A 116 -13.40 -18.97 4.17
CA ALA A 116 -13.04 -19.32 2.81
C ALA A 116 -14.31 -19.52 1.96
N LEU A 117 -14.29 -19.07 0.71
CA LEU A 117 -15.37 -19.18 -0.26
C LEU A 117 -14.92 -20.06 -1.43
N ASP A 118 -15.72 -21.07 -1.74
CA ASP A 118 -15.61 -21.80 -2.99
C ASP A 118 -16.35 -21.00 -4.08
N LEU A 119 -15.58 -20.53 -5.07
CA LEU A 119 -16.08 -19.66 -6.14
C LEU A 119 -16.51 -20.42 -7.38
N LYS A 120 -16.46 -21.76 -7.35
CA LYS A 120 -16.91 -22.59 -8.46
C LYS A 120 -18.34 -22.26 -8.88
N GLY A 121 -18.50 -21.90 -10.15
CA GLY A 121 -19.81 -21.60 -10.70
C GLY A 121 -20.33 -20.18 -10.44
N TYR A 122 -19.56 -19.32 -9.76
CA TYR A 122 -19.89 -17.90 -9.71
C TYR A 122 -19.69 -17.25 -11.09
N GLY A 123 -20.41 -16.19 -11.40
CA GLY A 123 -20.40 -15.57 -12.71
C GLY A 123 -19.99 -14.10 -12.70
N LEU A 124 -19.27 -13.72 -13.76
CA LEU A 124 -19.01 -12.32 -14.11
C LEU A 124 -19.66 -12.00 -15.47
N THR A 125 -20.27 -10.83 -15.58
CA THR A 125 -20.90 -10.38 -16.82
C THR A 125 -20.97 -8.86 -16.93
N ASP A 126 -20.84 -8.36 -18.13
CA ASP A 126 -21.15 -6.97 -18.53
C ASP A 126 -22.59 -6.84 -19.08
N ASN A 127 -23.34 -7.95 -19.13
CA ASN A 127 -24.67 -7.99 -19.71
C ASN A 127 -25.70 -8.58 -18.72
N PRO A 128 -26.60 -7.77 -18.16
CA PRO A 128 -27.59 -8.24 -17.19
C PRO A 128 -28.59 -9.28 -17.76
N LYS A 129 -28.65 -9.44 -19.09
CA LYS A 129 -29.48 -10.47 -19.75
C LYS A 129 -28.76 -11.81 -19.87
N GLN A 130 -27.47 -11.87 -19.55
CA GLN A 130 -26.63 -13.07 -19.64
C GLN A 130 -25.79 -13.15 -18.36
N SER A 131 -26.37 -13.68 -17.29
CA SER A 131 -25.78 -13.69 -15.95
C SER A 131 -24.42 -14.41 -15.83
N TYR A 132 -24.14 -15.36 -16.76
CA TYR A 132 -22.86 -16.08 -16.81
C TYR A 132 -22.22 -15.90 -18.19
N LYS A 133 -21.70 -14.72 -18.48
CA LYS A 133 -20.86 -14.52 -19.66
C LYS A 133 -19.49 -15.18 -19.44
N TYR A 134 -19.04 -15.19 -18.19
CA TYR A 134 -17.91 -15.96 -17.69
C TYR A 134 -18.27 -16.65 -16.38
N THR A 135 -17.82 -17.89 -16.20
CA THR A 135 -18.02 -18.68 -14.99
C THR A 135 -16.68 -18.93 -14.33
N LEU A 136 -16.54 -18.56 -13.08
CA LEU A 136 -15.35 -18.80 -12.29
C LEU A 136 -15.04 -20.30 -12.19
N PRO A 137 -13.75 -20.68 -12.31
CA PRO A 137 -13.33 -22.07 -12.18
C PRO A 137 -13.43 -22.54 -10.72
N ASP A 138 -13.03 -23.79 -10.49
CA ASP A 138 -12.91 -24.38 -9.15
C ASP A 138 -11.74 -23.74 -8.41
N VAL A 139 -12.01 -22.65 -7.70
CA VAL A 139 -11.03 -21.88 -6.94
C VAL A 139 -11.60 -21.50 -5.58
N THR A 140 -10.80 -21.67 -4.52
CA THR A 140 -11.14 -21.25 -3.16
C THR A 140 -10.43 -19.93 -2.86
N LEU A 141 -11.19 -18.95 -2.37
CA LEU A 141 -10.66 -17.65 -1.95
C LEU A 141 -10.74 -17.52 -0.43
N GLU A 142 -9.58 -17.44 0.21
CA GLU A 142 -9.46 -17.34 1.66
C GLU A 142 -10.04 -16.01 2.19
N PRO A 143 -10.39 -15.92 3.49
CA PRO A 143 -10.86 -14.68 4.11
C PRO A 143 -9.82 -13.55 3.95
N GLY A 144 -10.26 -12.40 3.50
CA GLY A 144 -9.38 -11.26 3.23
C GLY A 144 -8.51 -11.41 1.98
N GLY A 145 -8.70 -12.49 1.20
CA GLY A 145 -7.97 -12.74 -0.03
C GLY A 145 -8.51 -11.97 -1.22
N TYR A 146 -7.65 -11.79 -2.22
CA TYR A 146 -7.95 -11.15 -3.50
C TYR A 146 -7.82 -12.17 -4.64
N LEU A 147 -8.65 -12.05 -5.66
CA LEU A 147 -8.60 -12.88 -6.85
C LEU A 147 -8.69 -12.00 -8.09
N LEU A 148 -7.68 -12.09 -8.95
CA LEU A 148 -7.67 -11.40 -10.24
C LEU A 148 -8.33 -12.26 -11.32
N VAL A 149 -9.21 -11.64 -12.09
CA VAL A 149 -9.83 -12.22 -13.29
C VAL A 149 -9.42 -11.34 -14.47
N TYR A 150 -8.89 -11.97 -15.52
CA TYR A 150 -8.30 -11.29 -16.68
C TYR A 150 -9.26 -11.19 -17.84
N PHE A 151 -9.16 -10.10 -18.59
CA PHE A 151 -10.04 -9.77 -19.72
C PHE A 151 -9.19 -9.41 -20.95
N THR A 152 -9.18 -10.28 -21.95
CA THR A 152 -8.36 -10.08 -23.16
C THR A 152 -9.19 -9.89 -24.43
N GLY A 153 -10.49 -10.16 -24.37
CA GLY A 153 -11.36 -10.07 -25.53
C GLY A 153 -11.18 -11.19 -26.54
N GLY A 154 -10.42 -12.25 -26.21
CA GLY A 154 -10.14 -13.37 -27.11
C GLY A 154 -10.31 -14.74 -26.44
N SER A 155 -10.88 -15.70 -27.16
CA SER A 155 -11.07 -17.07 -26.66
C SER A 155 -9.78 -17.85 -26.47
N GLU A 156 -8.74 -17.58 -27.28
CA GLU A 156 -7.44 -18.26 -27.19
C GLU A 156 -6.74 -17.98 -25.83
N ALA A 157 -6.91 -16.77 -25.29
CA ALA A 157 -6.37 -16.43 -23.99
C ALA A 157 -7.14 -17.12 -22.85
N ALA A 158 -8.44 -17.31 -22.99
CA ALA A 158 -9.26 -18.04 -22.04
C ALA A 158 -8.91 -19.55 -21.99
N ASP A 159 -8.42 -20.10 -23.08
CA ASP A 159 -7.90 -21.48 -23.12
C ASP A 159 -6.53 -21.62 -22.42
N ALA A 160 -5.76 -20.52 -22.33
CA ALA A 160 -4.43 -20.50 -21.75
C ALA A 160 -4.46 -20.33 -20.21
N ASP A 161 -5.44 -19.60 -19.67
CA ASP A 161 -5.59 -19.32 -18.24
C ASP A 161 -7.08 -19.41 -17.85
N PRO A 162 -7.45 -20.32 -16.92
CA PRO A 162 -8.83 -20.48 -16.48
C PRO A 162 -9.41 -19.24 -15.79
N LEU A 163 -8.57 -18.30 -15.32
CA LEU A 163 -9.00 -17.00 -14.78
C LEU A 163 -9.08 -15.91 -15.86
N CYS A 164 -8.88 -16.26 -17.13
CA CYS A 164 -9.06 -15.35 -18.24
C CYS A 164 -10.45 -15.52 -18.87
N THR A 165 -11.13 -14.40 -19.09
CA THR A 165 -12.44 -14.40 -19.77
C THR A 165 -12.25 -14.36 -21.29
N GLY A 166 -13.23 -14.91 -22.03
CA GLY A 166 -13.28 -14.80 -23.49
C GLY A 166 -13.83 -13.45 -23.99
N PHE A 167 -14.10 -12.50 -23.12
CA PHE A 167 -14.56 -11.15 -23.49
C PHE A 167 -13.67 -10.06 -22.88
N GLY A 168 -13.68 -8.89 -23.48
CA GLY A 168 -12.92 -7.74 -23.02
C GLY A 168 -13.78 -6.75 -22.25
N LEU A 169 -13.12 -5.81 -21.57
CA LEU A 169 -13.75 -4.68 -20.91
C LEU A 169 -13.67 -3.42 -21.80
N SER A 170 -14.65 -2.54 -21.67
CA SER A 170 -14.66 -1.27 -22.39
C SER A 170 -14.02 -0.14 -21.55
N ARG A 171 -12.93 0.44 -22.06
CA ARG A 171 -12.31 1.62 -21.43
C ARG A 171 -13.22 2.87 -21.39
N TYR A 172 -14.27 2.88 -22.19
CA TYR A 172 -15.22 4.01 -22.27
C TYR A 172 -16.36 3.90 -21.26
N GLY A 173 -16.28 2.91 -20.39
CA GLY A 173 -17.26 2.63 -19.36
C GLY A 173 -18.17 1.46 -19.71
N GLU A 174 -18.58 0.73 -18.69
CA GLU A 174 -19.58 -0.35 -18.77
C GLU A 174 -20.11 -0.76 -17.40
N ASN A 175 -21.12 -1.62 -17.39
CA ASN A 175 -21.61 -2.24 -16.17
C ASN A 175 -20.97 -3.61 -15.98
N LEU A 176 -20.52 -3.90 -14.77
CA LEU A 176 -20.03 -5.20 -14.39
C LEU A 176 -20.86 -5.75 -13.21
N LEU A 177 -21.27 -7.01 -13.34
CA LEU A 177 -22.09 -7.71 -12.35
C LEU A 177 -21.37 -8.98 -11.92
N LEU A 178 -21.44 -9.25 -10.61
CA LEU A 178 -20.98 -10.47 -9.96
C LEU A 178 -22.20 -11.23 -9.44
N VAL A 179 -22.33 -12.49 -9.79
CA VAL A 179 -23.44 -13.37 -9.36
C VAL A 179 -22.88 -14.63 -8.70
N ASP A 180 -23.65 -15.21 -7.78
CA ASP A 180 -23.33 -16.52 -7.19
C ASP A 180 -23.75 -17.68 -8.12
N ALA A 181 -23.42 -18.92 -7.72
CA ALA A 181 -23.75 -20.13 -8.45
C ALA A 181 -25.28 -20.41 -8.56
N ASN A 182 -26.12 -19.64 -7.84
CA ASN A 182 -27.58 -19.72 -7.87
C ASN A 182 -28.25 -18.55 -8.58
N TYR A 183 -27.48 -17.77 -9.36
CA TYR A 183 -27.92 -16.57 -10.08
C TYR A 183 -28.33 -15.38 -9.21
N ASN A 184 -27.98 -15.37 -7.91
CA ASN A 184 -28.21 -14.21 -7.08
C ASN A 184 -27.15 -13.15 -7.38
N LEU A 185 -27.58 -11.91 -7.60
CA LEU A 185 -26.68 -10.75 -7.70
C LEU A 185 -25.99 -10.52 -6.35
N LEU A 186 -24.66 -10.58 -6.34
CA LEU A 186 -23.85 -10.31 -5.18
C LEU A 186 -23.40 -8.86 -5.15
N ASP A 187 -22.93 -8.36 -6.28
CA ASP A 187 -22.37 -7.01 -6.40
C ASP A 187 -22.48 -6.52 -7.84
N SER A 188 -22.49 -5.21 -8.02
CA SER A 188 -22.47 -4.58 -9.34
C SER A 188 -21.84 -3.20 -9.28
N VAL A 189 -21.24 -2.78 -10.39
CA VAL A 189 -20.64 -1.47 -10.54
C VAL A 189 -20.83 -0.94 -11.95
N GLU A 190 -21.14 0.35 -12.04
CA GLU A 190 -21.05 1.12 -13.28
C GLU A 190 -19.63 1.71 -13.34
N VAL A 191 -18.77 1.10 -14.16
CA VAL A 191 -17.39 1.54 -14.36
C VAL A 191 -17.41 2.75 -15.30
N PRO A 192 -16.86 3.90 -14.90
CA PRO A 192 -16.75 5.06 -15.78
C PRO A 192 -15.68 4.86 -16.86
N SER A 193 -15.54 5.82 -17.77
CA SER A 193 -14.38 5.85 -18.67
C SER A 193 -13.08 5.98 -17.88
N LEU A 194 -12.10 5.11 -18.16
CA LEU A 194 -10.81 5.09 -17.49
C LEU A 194 -9.67 5.47 -18.44
N GLU A 195 -8.71 6.22 -17.91
CA GLU A 195 -7.44 6.45 -18.56
C GLU A 195 -6.53 5.23 -18.44
N ALA A 196 -5.46 5.19 -19.26
CA ALA A 196 -4.49 4.11 -19.22
C ALA A 196 -3.83 3.99 -17.84
N ASP A 197 -3.78 2.77 -17.31
CA ASP A 197 -3.23 2.44 -16.00
C ASP A 197 -3.87 3.18 -14.80
N VAL A 198 -5.12 3.60 -14.97
CA VAL A 198 -5.99 4.06 -13.88
C VAL A 198 -7.05 2.99 -13.66
N SER A 199 -7.29 2.64 -12.41
CA SER A 199 -8.36 1.72 -12.03
C SER A 199 -9.53 2.44 -11.37
N TYR A 200 -10.65 1.76 -11.28
CA TYR A 200 -11.81 2.15 -10.48
C TYR A 200 -11.92 1.19 -9.32
N ALA A 201 -11.73 1.70 -8.11
CA ALA A 201 -11.50 0.90 -6.92
C ALA A 201 -12.38 1.34 -5.74
N ARG A 202 -12.63 0.42 -4.81
CA ARG A 202 -13.31 0.76 -3.55
C ARG A 202 -12.33 1.44 -2.60
N GLY A 203 -12.64 2.65 -2.16
CA GLY A 203 -11.92 3.34 -1.09
C GLY A 203 -12.16 2.69 0.28
N ALA A 204 -11.42 3.15 1.29
CA ALA A 204 -11.56 2.68 2.66
C ALA A 204 -12.96 2.90 3.26
N ASP A 205 -13.74 3.82 2.70
CA ASP A 205 -15.13 4.10 3.06
C ASP A 205 -16.14 3.20 2.32
N GLY A 206 -15.65 2.28 1.46
CA GLY A 206 -16.46 1.40 0.63
C GLY A 206 -17.02 2.05 -0.64
N ASN A 207 -16.82 3.36 -0.84
CA ASN A 207 -17.26 4.05 -2.04
C ASN A 207 -16.28 3.80 -3.20
N TRP A 208 -16.81 3.81 -4.41
CA TRP A 208 -16.02 3.70 -5.62
C TRP A 208 -15.35 5.04 -5.97
N GLY A 209 -14.10 4.96 -6.43
CA GLY A 209 -13.32 6.12 -6.88
C GLY A 209 -12.20 5.71 -7.83
N TYR A 210 -11.55 6.70 -8.45
CA TYR A 210 -10.41 6.47 -9.33
C TYR A 210 -9.14 6.25 -8.51
N ALA A 211 -8.42 5.18 -8.77
CA ALA A 211 -7.10 4.91 -8.21
C ALA A 211 -6.03 5.18 -9.29
N VAL A 212 -5.23 6.20 -9.05
CA VAL A 212 -4.13 6.60 -9.96
C VAL A 212 -2.99 5.58 -9.92
N ILE A 213 -2.88 4.86 -8.82
CA ILE A 213 -1.94 3.75 -8.63
C ILE A 213 -2.78 2.51 -8.36
N PRO A 214 -3.04 1.67 -9.38
CA PRO A 214 -3.73 0.39 -9.20
C PRO A 214 -2.96 -0.54 -8.26
N THR A 215 -3.68 -1.37 -7.53
CA THR A 215 -3.15 -2.25 -6.48
C THR A 215 -3.54 -3.71 -6.66
N PRO A 216 -3.29 -4.32 -7.85
CA PRO A 216 -3.75 -5.68 -8.14
C PRO A 216 -3.14 -6.71 -7.18
N GLY A 217 -4.00 -7.47 -6.49
CA GLY A 217 -3.63 -8.48 -5.51
C GLY A 217 -3.40 -7.96 -4.09
N GLU A 218 -3.65 -6.68 -3.86
CA GLU A 218 -3.39 -6.01 -2.57
C GLU A 218 -4.59 -5.15 -2.14
N ALA A 219 -4.52 -4.62 -0.92
CA ALA A 219 -5.53 -3.67 -0.45
C ALA A 219 -5.47 -2.36 -1.24
N ASN A 220 -6.64 -1.85 -1.62
CA ASN A 220 -6.73 -0.62 -2.39
C ASN A 220 -6.09 0.56 -1.67
N GLY A 221 -5.38 1.38 -2.43
CA GLY A 221 -4.78 2.63 -1.99
C GLY A 221 -5.79 3.79 -1.91
N GLU A 222 -5.28 5.02 -2.03
CA GLU A 222 -6.12 6.21 -2.08
C GLU A 222 -6.92 6.28 -3.38
N THR A 223 -8.20 6.64 -3.28
CA THR A 223 -9.08 6.88 -4.41
C THR A 223 -9.56 8.33 -4.43
N ILE A 224 -9.81 8.85 -5.64
CA ILE A 224 -10.41 10.18 -5.85
C ILE A 224 -11.80 10.02 -6.44
N ALA A 225 -12.78 10.81 -5.94
CA ALA A 225 -14.18 10.68 -6.34
C ALA A 225 -14.46 11.13 -7.79
N ALA A 226 -13.60 11.97 -8.37
CA ALA A 226 -13.76 12.46 -9.73
C ALA A 226 -12.41 12.57 -10.45
N TRP A 227 -12.37 12.09 -11.68
CA TRP A 227 -11.24 12.30 -12.58
C TRP A 227 -11.32 13.73 -13.14
N LYS A 228 -10.21 14.46 -13.09
CA LYS A 228 -10.15 15.88 -13.56
C LYS A 228 -9.61 15.96 -14.97
#